data_89a1b47e2eee80ecd8622344dc6add6b
#
_entry.id   89a1b47e2eee80ecd8622344dc6add6b
#
_cell.length_a   1.000
_cell.length_b   1.000
_cell.length_c   1.000
_cell.angle_alpha   90.00
_cell.angle_beta   90.00
_cell.angle_gamma   90.00
#
_symmetry.space_group_name_H-M   'P 1'
#
loop_
_entity.id
_entity.type
_entity.pdbx_description
1 polymer ?
#
loop_
_entity_poly.entity_id
_entity_poly.type
_entity_poly.pdbx_seq_one_letter_code
_entity_poly.pdbx_strand_id
1 'polypeptide(L)'
;MDRTVLTAPEMQAILAGLRSLDSVSGTRRYAQLMDKLSAGAGRLVPGGAHMLIDLSSWYKTSLPPKIELIQGAIEQHRTICFRYFSPKEESVRTVEPYYLVFHWSTWYVWGWCRMRENFRLFKLNRMTELTTGDLFELRPAPLPDLEPERVFPVKYQVTILFDPACRWRLVEEYGADRFTMEPDGRLRFTGGFPDADSVLSWVLTFGDKAELLEPEELRKQLKELTETLARRYRRN
;
A
#
# COMPACT_ATOMS: atom_id res chain seq x y z
N MET A 1 17.52 -23.65 32.37
CA MET A 1 17.16 -22.73 31.27
C MET A 1 17.12 -23.57 30.02
N ASP A 2 15.93 -23.95 29.58
CA ASP A 2 15.76 -24.65 28.31
C ASP A 2 16.17 -23.71 27.16
N ARG A 3 17.26 -24.10 26.48
CA ARG A 3 17.61 -23.45 25.22
C ARG A 3 16.57 -23.85 24.18
N THR A 4 15.66 -22.96 23.85
CA THR A 4 14.78 -23.15 22.69
C THR A 4 15.65 -23.17 21.44
N VAL A 5 15.92 -24.37 20.94
CA VAL A 5 16.69 -24.55 19.69
C VAL A 5 15.70 -24.42 18.53
N LEU A 6 15.90 -23.42 17.70
CA LEU A 6 15.09 -23.23 16.49
C LEU A 6 15.32 -24.42 15.52
N THR A 7 14.25 -24.92 14.94
CA THR A 7 14.33 -25.89 13.84
C THR A 7 14.83 -25.23 12.56
N ALA A 8 15.30 -26.02 11.61
CA ALA A 8 15.77 -25.51 10.32
C ALA A 8 14.69 -24.70 9.56
N PRO A 9 13.41 -25.14 9.47
CA PRO A 9 12.34 -24.32 8.88
C PRO A 9 12.08 -23.00 9.61
N GLU A 10 12.09 -23.00 10.93
CA GLU A 10 11.90 -21.78 11.72
C GLU A 10 13.03 -20.77 11.48
N MET A 11 14.28 -21.23 11.47
CA MET A 11 15.43 -20.40 11.17
C MET A 11 15.34 -19.82 9.74
N GLN A 12 14.94 -20.63 8.75
CA GLN A 12 14.76 -20.17 7.38
C GLN A 12 13.66 -19.10 7.28
N ALA A 13 12.54 -19.27 7.98
CA ALA A 13 11.47 -18.30 8.03
C ALA A 13 11.95 -16.95 8.62
N ILE A 14 12.71 -16.99 9.72
CA ILE A 14 13.29 -15.79 10.34
C ILE A 14 14.25 -15.09 9.37
N LEU A 15 15.18 -15.85 8.75
CA LEU A 15 16.12 -15.28 7.79
C LEU A 15 15.43 -14.69 6.55
N ALA A 16 14.36 -15.33 6.05
CA ALA A 16 13.56 -14.78 4.95
C ALA A 16 12.88 -13.47 5.35
N GLY A 17 12.30 -13.39 6.56
CA GLY A 17 11.72 -12.16 7.10
C GLY A 17 12.74 -11.02 7.24
N LEU A 18 13.93 -11.31 7.76
CA LEU A 18 15.01 -10.31 7.89
C LEU A 18 15.51 -9.83 6.53
N ARG A 19 15.63 -10.72 5.54
CA ARG A 19 15.99 -10.34 4.15
C ARG A 19 14.93 -9.44 3.53
N SER A 20 13.65 -9.72 3.76
CA SER A 20 12.57 -8.88 3.23
C SER A 20 12.58 -7.47 3.84
N LEU A 21 12.93 -7.34 5.12
CA LEU A 21 13.13 -6.03 5.74
C LEU A 21 14.37 -5.30 5.18
N ASP A 22 15.45 -6.01 4.88
CA ASP A 22 16.65 -5.42 4.26
C ASP A 22 16.41 -4.98 2.80
N SER A 23 15.41 -5.54 2.10
CA SER A 23 15.10 -5.12 0.72
C SER A 23 14.63 -3.67 0.60
N VAL A 24 14.14 -3.08 1.69
CA VAL A 24 13.68 -1.67 1.75
C VAL A 24 14.68 -0.75 2.46
N SER A 25 15.77 -1.30 3.01
CA SER A 25 16.82 -0.54 3.69
C SER A 25 18.04 -0.41 2.77
N GLY A 26 18.55 0.79 2.58
CA GLY A 26 19.81 1.01 1.88
C GLY A 26 21.04 0.52 2.65
N THR A 27 20.91 0.31 3.96
CA THR A 27 22.04 0.08 4.88
C THR A 27 22.30 -1.38 5.21
N ARG A 28 21.47 -2.33 4.73
CA ARG A 28 21.56 -3.76 5.11
C ARG A 28 21.66 -3.96 6.63
N ARG A 29 20.78 -3.30 7.35
CA ARG A 29 20.78 -3.22 8.81
C ARG A 29 20.77 -4.59 9.51
N TYR A 30 20.13 -5.57 8.91
CA TYR A 30 19.97 -6.91 9.49
C TYR A 30 21.02 -7.91 9.02
N ALA A 31 21.95 -7.54 8.13
CA ALA A 31 22.97 -8.44 7.61
C ALA A 31 23.79 -9.11 8.73
N GLN A 32 24.31 -8.32 9.69
CA GLN A 32 25.08 -8.86 10.82
C GLN A 32 24.26 -9.77 11.73
N LEU A 33 22.95 -9.50 11.90
CA LEU A 33 22.07 -10.36 12.67
C LEU A 33 21.85 -11.68 11.94
N MET A 34 21.64 -11.65 10.63
CA MET A 34 21.51 -12.87 9.82
C MET A 34 22.77 -13.73 9.88
N ASP A 35 23.97 -13.11 9.82
CA ASP A 35 25.24 -13.82 9.96
C ASP A 35 25.37 -14.50 11.33
N LYS A 36 25.03 -13.80 12.42
CA LYS A 36 25.06 -14.37 13.78
C LYS A 36 24.07 -15.52 13.94
N LEU A 37 22.85 -15.39 13.41
CA LEU A 37 21.83 -16.42 13.46
C LEU A 37 22.28 -17.65 12.64
N SER A 38 22.85 -17.44 11.44
CA SER A 38 23.36 -18.50 10.58
C SER A 38 24.55 -19.24 11.20
N ALA A 39 25.46 -18.51 11.85
CA ALA A 39 26.62 -19.11 12.53
C ALA A 39 26.24 -19.93 13.77
N GLY A 40 25.20 -19.51 14.51
CA GLY A 40 24.72 -20.22 15.71
C GLY A 40 23.91 -21.49 15.41
N ALA A 41 23.44 -21.66 14.20
CA ALA A 41 22.56 -22.75 13.82
C ALA A 41 23.28 -24.06 13.36
N GLY A 42 24.62 -24.09 13.42
CA GLY A 42 25.38 -25.19 12.85
C GLY A 42 25.15 -25.30 11.34
N ARG A 43 25.87 -26.18 10.63
CA ARG A 43 25.71 -26.33 9.17
C ARG A 43 24.25 -26.57 8.74
N LEU A 44 23.45 -25.50 8.77
CA LEU A 44 22.17 -25.47 8.06
C LEU A 44 22.52 -25.46 6.57
N VAL A 45 22.14 -26.53 5.89
CA VAL A 45 22.34 -26.76 4.47
C VAL A 45 22.06 -25.50 3.68
N PRO A 46 22.99 -25.04 2.81
CA PRO A 46 22.68 -23.97 1.86
C PRO A 46 21.76 -24.57 0.80
N GLY A 47 20.48 -24.57 1.07
CA GLY A 47 19.49 -25.13 0.17
C GLY A 47 18.10 -24.81 0.65
N GLY A 48 17.51 -23.71 0.11
CA GLY A 48 16.07 -23.64 0.13
C GLY A 48 15.40 -22.53 0.93
N ALA A 49 15.86 -21.30 0.82
CA ALA A 49 14.86 -20.23 0.91
C ALA A 49 14.03 -20.30 -0.39
N HIS A 50 12.97 -21.11 -0.38
CA HIS A 50 12.03 -21.20 -1.52
C HIS A 50 11.13 -19.96 -1.62
N MET A 51 11.27 -19.00 -0.71
CA MET A 51 10.53 -17.78 -0.66
C MET A 51 11.49 -16.58 -0.68
N LEU A 52 11.32 -15.71 -1.65
CA LEU A 52 11.96 -14.41 -1.74
C LEU A 52 10.87 -13.33 -1.62
N ILE A 53 10.96 -12.48 -0.61
CA ILE A 53 10.05 -11.36 -0.41
C ILE A 53 10.85 -10.09 -0.59
N ASP A 54 10.52 -9.33 -1.64
CA ASP A 54 11.07 -8.01 -1.90
C ASP A 54 9.98 -6.95 -1.63
N LEU A 55 10.18 -6.15 -0.60
CA LEU A 55 9.26 -5.07 -0.21
C LEU A 55 9.65 -3.73 -0.85
N SER A 56 10.68 -3.71 -1.70
CA SER A 56 11.08 -2.51 -2.42
C SER A 56 10.03 -2.11 -3.45
N SER A 57 10.10 -0.89 -3.93
CA SER A 57 9.17 -0.36 -4.93
C SER A 57 9.92 -0.10 -6.23
N TRP A 58 9.48 -0.74 -7.31
CA TRP A 58 10.10 -0.68 -8.65
C TRP A 58 10.43 0.73 -9.15
N TYR A 59 9.59 1.72 -8.86
CA TYR A 59 9.74 3.08 -9.40
C TYR A 59 10.21 4.12 -8.38
N LYS A 60 10.59 3.76 -7.14
CA LYS A 60 10.70 4.75 -6.07
C LYS A 60 12.00 4.62 -5.28
N THR A 61 13.07 5.11 -5.87
CA THR A 61 14.39 5.25 -5.21
C THR A 61 14.34 6.16 -3.97
N SER A 62 13.30 6.99 -3.82
CA SER A 62 13.13 7.90 -2.67
C SER A 62 12.50 7.22 -1.44
N LEU A 63 12.10 5.97 -1.52
CA LEU A 63 11.39 5.28 -0.43
C LEU A 63 12.34 4.82 0.69
N PRO A 64 13.48 4.15 0.41
CA PRO A 64 14.42 3.71 1.45
C PRO A 64 14.89 4.83 2.38
N PRO A 65 15.35 6.01 1.90
CA PRO A 65 15.72 7.11 2.78
C PRO A 65 14.59 7.60 3.69
N LYS A 66 13.34 7.58 3.21
CA LYS A 66 12.19 7.95 4.05
C LYS A 66 11.93 6.93 5.15
N ILE A 67 12.02 5.65 4.84
CA ILE A 67 11.87 4.56 5.82
C ILE A 67 12.93 4.68 6.91
N GLU A 68 14.20 4.86 6.52
CA GLU A 68 15.31 5.01 7.46
C GLU A 68 15.16 6.24 8.37
N LEU A 69 14.78 7.39 7.78
CA LEU A 69 14.56 8.62 8.54
C LEU A 69 13.40 8.45 9.53
N ILE A 70 12.27 7.90 9.09
CA ILE A 70 11.08 7.70 9.95
C ILE A 70 11.40 6.68 11.05
N GLN A 71 12.11 5.59 10.74
CA GLN A 71 12.51 4.59 11.72
C GLN A 71 13.42 5.19 12.78
N GLY A 72 14.41 5.98 12.39
CA GLY A 72 15.26 6.72 13.32
C GLY A 72 14.48 7.73 14.17
N ALA A 73 13.48 8.40 13.60
CA ALA A 73 12.61 9.33 14.32
C ALA A 73 11.75 8.61 15.37
N ILE A 74 11.20 7.42 15.04
CA ILE A 74 10.46 6.58 15.99
C ILE A 74 11.35 6.17 17.17
N GLU A 75 12.56 5.66 16.88
CA GLU A 75 13.51 5.20 17.90
C GLU A 75 13.99 6.31 18.85
N GLN A 76 14.11 7.53 18.30
CA GLN A 76 14.56 8.70 19.06
C GLN A 76 13.42 9.54 19.63
N HIS A 77 12.17 9.13 19.46
CA HIS A 77 10.97 9.88 19.84
C HIS A 77 10.96 11.31 19.28
N ARG A 78 11.33 11.47 18.01
CA ARG A 78 11.34 12.75 17.30
C ARG A 78 10.13 12.87 16.37
N THR A 79 9.58 14.07 16.31
CA THR A 79 8.55 14.37 15.29
C THR A 79 9.16 14.31 13.90
N ILE A 80 8.29 14.05 12.92
CA ILE A 80 8.61 14.22 11.51
C ILE A 80 7.77 15.35 10.92
N CYS A 81 8.39 16.16 10.07
CA CYS A 81 7.73 17.21 9.31
C CYS A 81 7.87 16.93 7.82
N PHE A 82 6.78 17.06 7.08
CA PHE A 82 6.77 16.78 5.65
C PHE A 82 5.63 17.52 4.93
N ARG A 83 5.81 17.73 3.63
CA ARG A 83 4.77 18.17 2.70
C ARG A 83 4.00 16.95 2.22
N TYR A 84 2.67 16.96 2.38
CA TYR A 84 1.80 15.84 2.06
C TYR A 84 0.85 16.18 0.92
N PHE A 85 0.86 15.34 -0.11
CA PHE A 85 -0.02 15.46 -1.26
C PHE A 85 -1.21 14.52 -1.11
N SER A 86 -2.38 15.10 -0.86
CA SER A 86 -3.65 14.36 -0.85
C SER A 86 -4.49 14.72 -2.07
N PRO A 87 -5.51 13.92 -2.43
CA PRO A 87 -6.41 14.27 -3.55
C PRO A 87 -7.13 15.60 -3.36
N LYS A 88 -7.29 16.05 -2.10
CA LYS A 88 -8.04 17.27 -1.78
C LYS A 88 -7.14 18.50 -1.67
N GLU A 89 -5.97 18.35 -1.10
CA GLU A 89 -5.10 19.47 -0.77
C GLU A 89 -3.64 19.04 -0.61
N GLU A 90 -2.75 19.98 -0.85
CA GLU A 90 -1.36 19.92 -0.42
C GLU A 90 -1.23 20.62 0.94
N SER A 91 -0.46 20.04 1.85
CA SER A 91 -0.35 20.59 3.22
C SER A 91 0.92 20.12 3.92
N VAL A 92 1.47 20.98 4.77
CA VAL A 92 2.57 20.62 5.66
C VAL A 92 2.00 19.90 6.88
N ARG A 93 2.64 18.82 7.27
CA ARG A 93 2.24 18.00 8.42
C ARG A 93 3.39 17.85 9.39
N THR A 94 3.09 17.98 10.68
CA THR A 94 3.96 17.56 11.78
C THR A 94 3.30 16.39 12.48
N VAL A 95 4.03 15.27 12.54
CA VAL A 95 3.52 13.99 13.05
C VAL A 95 4.49 13.42 14.08
N GLU A 96 3.97 12.88 15.15
CA GLU A 96 4.68 12.05 16.12
C GLU A 96 4.58 10.61 15.63
N PRO A 97 5.63 10.02 15.05
CA PRO A 97 5.56 8.71 14.42
C PRO A 97 5.67 7.60 15.47
N TYR A 98 4.84 6.54 15.29
CA TYR A 98 4.83 5.38 16.19
C TYR A 98 5.12 4.07 15.47
N TYR A 99 4.57 3.87 14.27
CA TYR A 99 4.77 2.63 13.52
C TYR A 99 5.01 2.91 12.04
N LEU A 100 5.98 2.19 11.47
CA LEU A 100 6.05 1.95 10.03
C LEU A 100 5.19 0.74 9.70
N VAL A 101 4.32 0.89 8.71
CA VAL A 101 3.33 -0.11 8.32
C VAL A 101 3.49 -0.41 6.84
N PHE A 102 3.75 -1.68 6.50
CA PHE A 102 3.64 -2.14 5.11
C PHE A 102 2.31 -2.85 4.93
N HIS A 103 1.42 -2.27 4.16
CA HIS A 103 0.09 -2.83 3.88
C HIS A 103 -0.40 -2.40 2.51
N TRP A 104 -1.26 -3.21 1.87
CA TRP A 104 -1.75 -2.99 0.50
C TRP A 104 -0.61 -2.63 -0.49
N SER A 105 0.48 -3.40 -0.43
CA SER A 105 1.67 -3.22 -1.27
C SER A 105 2.30 -1.82 -1.18
N THR A 106 2.13 -1.13 -0.05
CA THR A 106 2.60 0.25 0.14
C THR A 106 3.04 0.48 1.59
N TRP A 107 4.02 1.37 1.75
CA TRP A 107 4.50 1.81 3.04
C TRP A 107 3.72 3.02 3.56
N TYR A 108 3.41 2.98 4.85
CA TYR A 108 2.75 4.02 5.61
C TYR A 108 3.52 4.31 6.89
N VAL A 109 3.32 5.52 7.45
CA VAL A 109 3.60 5.82 8.85
C VAL A 109 2.29 6.05 9.57
N TRP A 110 2.12 5.37 10.71
CA TRP A 110 1.07 5.61 11.69
C TRP A 110 1.62 6.51 12.77
N GLY A 111 0.91 7.63 13.05
CA GLY A 111 1.37 8.59 14.02
C GLY A 111 0.30 9.61 14.40
N TRP A 112 0.56 10.33 15.48
CA TRP A 112 -0.27 11.44 15.93
C TRP A 112 -0.02 12.67 15.07
N CYS A 113 -1.02 13.11 14.36
CA CYS A 113 -0.98 14.32 13.54
C CYS A 113 -1.29 15.54 14.42
N ARG A 114 -0.31 16.40 14.67
CA ARG A 114 -0.49 17.59 15.52
C ARG A 114 -1.54 18.56 14.97
N MET A 115 -1.65 18.70 13.65
CA MET A 115 -2.66 19.57 13.02
C MET A 115 -4.10 19.04 13.16
N ARG A 116 -4.29 17.73 13.21
CA ARG A 116 -5.62 17.09 13.27
C ARG A 116 -5.95 16.54 14.64
N GLU A 117 -5.02 16.63 15.58
CA GLU A 117 -5.12 16.13 16.95
C GLU A 117 -5.69 14.69 17.03
N ASN A 118 -5.19 13.84 16.12
CA ASN A 118 -5.63 12.44 16.04
C ASN A 118 -4.56 11.56 15.40
N PHE A 119 -4.59 10.26 15.69
CA PHE A 119 -3.79 9.27 15.00
C PHE A 119 -4.24 9.11 13.56
N ARG A 120 -3.27 9.07 12.64
CA ARG A 120 -3.52 8.94 11.20
C ARG A 120 -2.46 8.11 10.51
N LEU A 121 -2.88 7.48 9.43
CA LEU A 121 -2.03 6.73 8.52
C LEU A 121 -1.65 7.63 7.33
N PHE A 122 -0.35 7.82 7.11
CA PHE A 122 0.18 8.62 6.02
C PHE A 122 0.98 7.76 5.06
N LYS A 123 0.63 7.79 3.78
CA LYS A 123 1.30 7.05 2.71
C LYS A 123 2.66 7.70 2.40
N LEU A 124 3.77 6.96 2.55
CA LEU A 124 5.12 7.51 2.36
C LEU A 124 5.36 8.07 0.94
N ASN A 125 4.70 7.46 -0.05
CA ASN A 125 4.80 7.88 -1.44
C ASN A 125 4.20 9.27 -1.71
N ARG A 126 3.37 9.78 -0.79
CA ARG A 126 2.74 11.11 -0.86
C ARG A 126 3.47 12.17 -0.03
N MET A 127 4.63 11.85 0.51
CA MET A 127 5.45 12.75 1.30
C MET A 127 6.62 13.28 0.48
N THR A 128 6.90 14.57 0.61
CA THR A 128 8.12 15.23 0.15
C THR A 128 8.68 16.10 1.26
N GLU A 129 9.92 16.55 1.11
CA GLU A 129 10.58 17.44 2.07
C GLU A 129 10.53 16.89 3.51
N LEU A 130 10.75 15.56 3.65
CA LEU A 130 10.69 14.89 4.93
C LEU A 130 11.93 15.23 5.78
N THR A 131 11.67 15.73 6.98
CA THR A 131 12.71 16.08 7.99
C THR A 131 12.31 15.60 9.36
N THR A 132 13.28 15.48 10.26
CA THR A 132 13.05 15.25 11.69
C THR A 132 12.93 16.58 12.42
N GLY A 133 12.04 16.62 13.42
CA GLY A 133 11.85 17.80 14.27
C GLY A 133 12.18 17.53 15.74
N ASP A 134 11.44 18.18 16.64
CA ASP A 134 11.66 18.14 18.09
C ASP A 134 11.32 16.79 18.71
N LEU A 135 11.80 16.55 19.91
CA LEU A 135 11.38 15.44 20.75
C LEU A 135 9.91 15.58 21.11
N PHE A 136 9.23 14.45 21.28
CA PHE A 136 7.86 14.41 21.77
C PHE A 136 7.72 13.40 22.93
N GLU A 137 6.79 13.63 23.81
CA GLU A 137 6.46 12.70 24.88
C GLU A 137 5.57 11.57 24.34
N LEU A 138 5.93 10.33 24.67
CA LEU A 138 5.16 9.15 24.27
C LEU A 138 3.78 9.19 24.93
N ARG A 139 2.76 8.96 24.14
CA ARG A 139 1.38 8.73 24.57
C ARG A 139 0.96 7.30 24.26
N PRO A 140 -0.06 6.74 24.95
CA PRO A 140 -0.63 5.47 24.56
C PRO A 140 -1.08 5.54 23.08
N ALA A 141 -0.41 4.78 22.22
CA ALA A 141 -0.72 4.72 20.81
C ALA A 141 -1.49 3.43 20.51
N PRO A 142 -2.73 3.50 20.01
CA PRO A 142 -3.43 2.32 19.55
C PRO A 142 -2.69 1.74 18.32
N LEU A 143 -2.76 0.44 18.16
CA LEU A 143 -2.35 -0.18 16.89
C LEU A 143 -3.22 0.38 15.75
N PRO A 144 -2.64 0.57 14.56
CA PRO A 144 -3.43 1.00 13.41
C PRO A 144 -4.48 -0.06 13.09
N ASP A 145 -5.72 0.39 12.97
CA ASP A 145 -6.78 -0.45 12.42
C ASP A 145 -6.62 -0.47 10.90
N LEU A 146 -6.27 -1.63 10.37
CA LEU A 146 -5.96 -1.82 8.95
C LEU A 146 -7.06 -2.60 8.22
N GLU A 147 -8.24 -2.76 8.84
CA GLU A 147 -9.39 -3.37 8.17
C GLU A 147 -9.82 -2.52 6.98
N PRO A 148 -9.89 -3.10 5.75
CA PRO A 148 -10.20 -2.33 4.53
C PRO A 148 -11.49 -1.54 4.65
N GLU A 149 -12.53 -2.11 5.27
CA GLU A 149 -13.84 -1.52 5.42
C GLU A 149 -13.83 -0.26 6.30
N ARG A 150 -12.88 -0.16 7.23
CA ARG A 150 -12.71 1.01 8.10
C ARG A 150 -11.82 2.09 7.50
N VAL A 151 -10.80 1.67 6.78
CA VAL A 151 -9.87 2.61 6.11
C VAL A 151 -10.48 3.16 4.83
N PHE A 152 -11.21 2.33 4.08
CA PHE A 152 -11.86 2.64 2.81
C PHE A 152 -13.33 2.19 2.84
N PRO A 153 -14.19 2.87 3.63
CA PRO A 153 -15.60 2.50 3.70
C PRO A 153 -16.24 2.59 2.32
N VAL A 154 -16.95 1.52 1.95
CA VAL A 154 -17.68 1.46 0.68
C VAL A 154 -18.79 2.51 0.68
N LYS A 155 -18.73 3.44 -0.28
CA LYS A 155 -19.77 4.43 -0.52
C LYS A 155 -20.57 4.17 -1.78
N TYR A 156 -19.95 3.56 -2.76
CA TYR A 156 -20.56 3.23 -4.04
C TYR A 156 -20.50 1.74 -4.29
N GLN A 157 -21.64 1.14 -4.51
CA GLN A 157 -21.74 -0.21 -5.05
C GLN A 157 -21.94 -0.06 -6.55
N VAL A 158 -21.09 -0.71 -7.34
CA VAL A 158 -21.13 -0.55 -8.80
C VAL A 158 -21.39 -1.87 -9.51
N THR A 159 -22.05 -1.78 -10.66
CA THR A 159 -22.19 -2.86 -11.63
C THR A 159 -21.52 -2.43 -12.94
N ILE A 160 -20.58 -3.24 -13.43
CA ILE A 160 -19.81 -2.95 -14.63
C ILE A 160 -19.77 -4.19 -15.52
N LEU A 161 -19.95 -3.97 -16.82
CA LEU A 161 -19.73 -5.01 -17.84
C LEU A 161 -18.36 -4.81 -18.48
N PHE A 162 -17.62 -5.89 -18.60
CA PHE A 162 -16.30 -5.91 -19.23
C PHE A 162 -16.28 -6.81 -20.46
N ASP A 163 -15.45 -6.41 -21.43
CA ASP A 163 -15.07 -7.28 -22.53
C ASP A 163 -14.37 -8.55 -22.01
N PRO A 164 -14.59 -9.74 -22.61
CA PRO A 164 -13.93 -10.98 -22.22
C PRO A 164 -12.40 -10.90 -22.16
N ALA A 165 -11.79 -10.05 -22.97
CA ALA A 165 -10.34 -9.80 -22.97
C ALA A 165 -9.82 -9.22 -21.66
N CYS A 166 -10.67 -8.64 -20.80
CA CYS A 166 -10.32 -8.10 -19.50
C CYS A 166 -10.29 -9.16 -18.39
N ARG A 167 -10.66 -10.41 -18.68
CA ARG A 167 -10.79 -11.48 -17.69
C ARG A 167 -9.54 -11.69 -16.85
N TRP A 168 -8.37 -11.70 -17.47
CA TRP A 168 -7.11 -11.89 -16.76
C TRP A 168 -6.87 -10.85 -15.69
N ARG A 169 -7.19 -9.60 -15.97
CA ARG A 169 -7.02 -8.47 -15.04
C ARG A 169 -8.04 -8.51 -13.91
N LEU A 170 -9.29 -8.87 -14.19
CA LEU A 170 -10.31 -9.04 -13.16
C LEU A 170 -9.95 -10.19 -12.20
N VAL A 171 -9.40 -11.29 -12.72
CA VAL A 171 -8.90 -12.41 -11.91
C VAL A 171 -7.73 -11.97 -11.03
N GLU A 172 -6.78 -11.19 -11.58
CA GLU A 172 -5.61 -10.70 -10.86
C GLU A 172 -5.99 -9.72 -9.73
N GLU A 173 -6.90 -8.78 -10.01
CA GLU A 173 -7.26 -7.71 -9.07
C GLU A 173 -8.29 -8.16 -8.02
N TYR A 174 -9.21 -9.06 -8.37
CA TYR A 174 -10.39 -9.38 -7.54
C TYR A 174 -10.64 -10.87 -7.30
N GLY A 175 -10.04 -11.75 -8.10
CA GLY A 175 -10.30 -13.19 -8.04
C GLY A 175 -11.36 -13.65 -9.05
N ALA A 176 -11.36 -14.96 -9.35
CA ALA A 176 -12.20 -15.54 -10.40
C ALA A 176 -13.70 -15.63 -10.04
N ASP A 177 -14.03 -15.53 -8.77
CA ASP A 177 -15.36 -15.63 -8.19
C ASP A 177 -16.10 -14.28 -8.08
N ARG A 178 -15.44 -13.18 -8.45
CA ARG A 178 -16.00 -11.82 -8.29
C ARG A 178 -16.74 -11.29 -9.51
N PHE A 179 -16.87 -12.08 -10.55
CA PHE A 179 -17.63 -11.71 -11.74
C PHE A 179 -18.35 -12.94 -12.34
N THR A 180 -19.41 -12.69 -13.08
CA THR A 180 -20.19 -13.72 -13.79
C THR A 180 -20.12 -13.47 -15.29
N MET A 181 -20.25 -14.55 -16.07
CA MET A 181 -20.31 -14.42 -17.52
C MET A 181 -21.77 -14.26 -17.96
N GLU A 182 -22.02 -13.21 -18.74
CA GLU A 182 -23.31 -12.95 -19.37
C GLU A 182 -23.51 -13.84 -20.62
N PRO A 183 -24.76 -14.02 -21.09
CA PRO A 183 -25.04 -14.83 -22.28
C PRO A 183 -24.34 -14.34 -23.57
N ASP A 184 -24.00 -13.04 -23.64
CA ASP A 184 -23.28 -12.44 -24.75
C ASP A 184 -21.74 -12.58 -24.62
N GLY A 185 -21.26 -13.24 -23.56
CA GLY A 185 -19.85 -13.48 -23.28
C GLY A 185 -19.18 -12.38 -22.49
N ARG A 186 -19.82 -11.23 -22.26
CA ARG A 186 -19.28 -10.17 -21.40
C ARG A 186 -19.22 -10.62 -19.94
N LEU A 187 -18.39 -9.94 -19.15
CA LEU A 187 -18.18 -10.26 -17.74
C LEU A 187 -18.86 -9.20 -16.88
N ARG A 188 -19.87 -9.61 -16.09
CA ARG A 188 -20.56 -8.75 -15.12
C ARG A 188 -19.81 -8.77 -13.79
N PHE A 189 -19.29 -7.64 -13.39
CA PHE A 189 -18.62 -7.41 -12.10
C PHE A 189 -19.51 -6.55 -11.21
N THR A 190 -19.53 -6.89 -9.91
CA THR A 190 -20.17 -6.08 -8.88
C THR A 190 -19.16 -5.86 -7.75
N GLY A 191 -18.94 -4.60 -7.36
CA GLY A 191 -17.96 -4.28 -6.34
C GLY A 191 -18.18 -2.96 -5.63
N GLY A 192 -17.56 -2.81 -4.45
CA GLY A 192 -17.66 -1.63 -3.61
C GLY A 192 -16.45 -0.70 -3.77
N PHE A 193 -16.70 0.61 -3.81
CA PHE A 193 -15.65 1.64 -3.92
C PHE A 193 -15.84 2.75 -2.87
N PRO A 194 -14.75 3.37 -2.39
CA PRO A 194 -14.81 4.38 -1.34
C PRO A 194 -15.28 5.75 -1.84
N ASP A 195 -15.10 6.06 -3.10
CA ASP A 195 -15.46 7.35 -3.71
C ASP A 195 -15.68 7.25 -5.22
N ALA A 196 -16.30 8.28 -5.79
CA ALA A 196 -16.60 8.36 -7.23
C ALA A 196 -15.33 8.39 -8.10
N ASP A 197 -14.31 9.13 -7.68
CA ASP A 197 -13.05 9.27 -8.43
C ASP A 197 -12.35 7.91 -8.58
N SER A 198 -12.38 7.08 -7.55
CA SER A 198 -11.85 5.72 -7.59
C SER A 198 -12.57 4.85 -8.62
N VAL A 199 -13.91 4.93 -8.69
CA VAL A 199 -14.72 4.22 -9.70
C VAL A 199 -14.37 4.69 -11.10
N LEU A 200 -14.50 6.00 -11.35
CA LEU A 200 -14.31 6.58 -12.69
C LEU A 200 -12.89 6.34 -13.21
N SER A 201 -11.90 6.55 -12.35
CA SER A 201 -10.50 6.30 -12.71
C SER A 201 -10.26 4.84 -13.04
N TRP A 202 -10.79 3.91 -12.25
CA TRP A 202 -10.62 2.48 -12.47
C TRP A 202 -11.27 2.02 -13.77
N VAL A 203 -12.53 2.41 -14.03
CA VAL A 203 -13.23 2.09 -15.29
C VAL A 203 -12.46 2.61 -16.49
N LEU A 204 -11.96 3.84 -16.45
CA LEU A 204 -11.20 4.44 -17.55
C LEU A 204 -9.87 3.71 -17.84
N THR A 205 -9.30 3.00 -16.87
CA THR A 205 -8.08 2.20 -17.11
C THR A 205 -8.31 1.01 -18.06
N PHE A 206 -9.56 0.63 -18.33
CA PHE A 206 -9.92 -0.42 -19.27
C PHE A 206 -10.23 0.12 -20.69
N GLY A 207 -10.20 1.45 -20.85
CA GLY A 207 -10.51 2.11 -22.13
C GLY A 207 -11.96 1.87 -22.54
N ASP A 208 -12.15 1.37 -23.77
CA ASP A 208 -13.47 1.06 -24.35
C ASP A 208 -14.01 -0.33 -23.96
N LYS A 209 -13.26 -1.09 -23.16
CA LYS A 209 -13.58 -2.47 -22.78
C LYS A 209 -14.37 -2.59 -21.48
N ALA A 210 -14.81 -1.49 -20.90
CA ALA A 210 -15.60 -1.46 -19.69
C ALA A 210 -16.81 -0.52 -19.85
N GLU A 211 -17.97 -0.99 -19.46
CA GLU A 211 -19.22 -0.22 -19.42
C GLU A 211 -19.77 -0.17 -18.00
N LEU A 212 -19.78 1.02 -17.39
CA LEU A 212 -20.41 1.25 -16.10
C LEU A 212 -21.93 1.28 -16.27
N LEU A 213 -22.63 0.33 -15.64
CA LEU A 213 -24.08 0.26 -15.67
C LEU A 213 -24.73 1.01 -14.51
N GLU A 214 -24.22 0.76 -13.31
CA GLU A 214 -24.77 1.31 -12.06
C GLU A 214 -23.65 1.82 -11.14
N PRO A 215 -23.93 2.84 -10.33
CA PRO A 215 -25.15 3.65 -10.28
C PRO A 215 -25.25 4.65 -11.45
N GLU A 216 -26.48 5.04 -11.79
CA GLU A 216 -26.73 5.97 -12.91
C GLU A 216 -26.04 7.33 -12.76
N GLU A 217 -25.91 7.80 -11.53
CA GLU A 217 -25.17 9.04 -11.20
C GLU A 217 -23.72 8.98 -11.72
N LEU A 218 -22.99 7.91 -11.43
CA LEU A 218 -21.60 7.75 -11.86
C LEU A 218 -21.51 7.49 -13.37
N ARG A 219 -22.50 6.82 -13.94
CA ARG A 219 -22.60 6.63 -15.39
C ARG A 219 -22.72 7.96 -16.13
N LYS A 220 -23.52 8.91 -15.61
CA LYS A 220 -23.64 10.28 -16.16
C LYS A 220 -22.30 11.04 -16.04
N GLN A 221 -21.65 10.98 -14.88
CA GLN A 221 -20.33 11.61 -14.68
C GLN A 221 -19.28 11.04 -15.66
N LEU A 222 -19.27 9.73 -15.86
CA LEU A 222 -18.35 9.08 -16.80
C LEU A 222 -18.61 9.53 -18.24
N LYS A 223 -19.87 9.66 -18.64
CA LYS A 223 -20.25 10.18 -19.97
C LYS A 223 -19.72 11.60 -20.17
N GLU A 224 -19.95 12.51 -19.25
CA GLU A 224 -19.47 13.91 -19.31
C GLU A 224 -17.94 13.97 -19.39
N LEU A 225 -17.26 13.11 -18.62
CA LEU A 225 -15.81 13.00 -18.61
C LEU A 225 -15.28 12.51 -19.96
N THR A 226 -15.88 11.46 -20.54
CA THR A 226 -15.48 10.93 -21.86
C THR A 226 -15.73 11.91 -23.00
N GLU A 227 -16.85 12.66 -22.98
CA GLU A 227 -17.11 13.74 -23.93
C GLU A 227 -16.06 14.86 -23.82
N THR A 228 -15.66 15.18 -22.59
CA THR A 228 -14.60 16.19 -22.36
C THR A 228 -13.24 15.70 -22.88
N LEU A 229 -12.90 14.44 -22.64
CA LEU A 229 -11.71 13.82 -23.19
C LEU A 229 -11.74 13.83 -24.73
N ALA A 230 -12.85 13.37 -25.33
CA ALA A 230 -12.99 13.37 -26.78
C ALA A 230 -12.82 14.77 -27.41
N ARG A 231 -13.33 15.82 -26.76
CA ARG A 231 -13.13 17.21 -27.22
C ARG A 231 -11.68 17.66 -27.15
N ARG A 232 -10.90 17.22 -26.12
CA ARG A 232 -9.46 17.55 -26.01
C ARG A 232 -8.65 16.95 -27.16
N TYR A 233 -8.95 15.71 -27.57
CA TYR A 233 -8.20 14.99 -28.60
C TYR A 233 -8.73 15.23 -30.02
N ARG A 234 -9.88 15.92 -30.20
CA ARG A 234 -10.35 16.38 -31.53
C ARG A 234 -9.73 17.72 -31.99
N ARG A 235 -8.99 18.39 -31.11
CA ARG A 235 -8.28 19.63 -31.45
C ARG A 235 -6.90 19.25 -32.00
N ASN A 236 -6.86 18.95 -33.30
CA ASN A 236 -5.69 19.06 -34.18
C ASN A 236 -6.07 19.92 -35.35
#